data_5d7676e616cddfb0eeccd029dd4e4292
#
_entry.id   5d7676e616cddfb0eeccd029dd4e4292
#
_cell.length_a   1.000
_cell.length_b   1.000
_cell.length_c   1.000
_cell.angle_alpha   90.00
_cell.angle_beta   90.00
_cell.angle_gamma   90.00
#
_symmetry.space_group_name_H-M   'P 1'
#
loop_
_entity.id
_entity.type
_entity.pdbx_description
1 polymer ?
#
loop_
_entity_poly.entity_id
_entity_poly.type
_entity_poly.pdbx_seq_one_letter_code
_entity_poly.pdbx_strand_id
1 'polypeptide(L)'
;VVFTLFAGKAYAIFALLFGFTFYIQSDNLKRLGGDFGYRFLWRLVLLAGFATLNAAFFPAGDVLLLFVIAGLVLFFTRNWGDGAILAAAVVFLLQPVEWYHCIAGLLNPAHRLPDLGVGEMYARVAEYTKAGNFGDFILGNVTLGQKASLLWAVNAGRFVQTAGLFLLGFYIG
;
A
#
# COMPACT_ATOMS: atom_id res chain seq x y z
N VAL A 1 19.64 13.23 5.36
CA VAL A 1 19.18 13.21 6.77
C VAL A 1 17.72 13.65 6.87
N VAL A 2 17.31 14.81 6.29
CA VAL A 2 15.91 15.31 6.36
C VAL A 2 14.94 14.32 5.72
N PHE A 3 15.22 13.85 4.52
CA PHE A 3 14.35 12.90 3.81
C PHE A 3 14.16 11.58 4.59
N THR A 4 15.23 11.04 5.16
CA THR A 4 15.18 9.79 5.94
C THR A 4 14.37 9.93 7.23
N LEU A 5 14.43 11.12 7.88
CA LEU A 5 13.72 11.34 9.13
C LEU A 5 12.23 11.65 8.95
N PHE A 6 11.84 12.31 7.85
CA PHE A 6 10.47 12.79 7.68
C PHE A 6 9.61 11.94 6.73
N ALA A 7 10.16 11.45 5.62
CA ALA A 7 9.37 10.76 4.59
C ALA A 7 8.70 9.48 5.11
N GLY A 8 9.43 8.63 5.84
CA GLY A 8 8.89 7.39 6.40
C GLY A 8 7.85 7.64 7.50
N LYS A 9 8.06 8.67 8.32
CA LYS A 9 7.13 9.02 9.42
C LYS A 9 5.85 9.64 8.89
N ALA A 10 5.94 10.54 7.92
CA ALA A 10 4.77 11.14 7.27
C ALA A 10 3.88 10.07 6.63
N TYR A 11 4.48 9.10 5.94
CA TYR A 11 3.79 7.96 5.37
C TYR A 11 3.05 7.13 6.44
N ALA A 12 3.73 6.78 7.54
CA ALA A 12 3.15 5.99 8.62
C ALA A 12 1.97 6.73 9.31
N ILE A 13 2.13 8.03 9.56
CA ILE A 13 1.06 8.87 10.12
C ILE A 13 -0.13 8.91 9.18
N PHE A 14 0.10 9.10 7.88
CA PHE A 14 -0.96 9.15 6.88
C PHE A 14 -1.71 7.82 6.79
N ALA A 15 -1.00 6.69 6.81
CA ALA A 15 -1.59 5.37 6.82
C ALA A 15 -2.45 5.12 8.07
N LEU A 16 -1.94 5.50 9.25
CA LEU A 16 -2.67 5.38 10.51
C LEU A 16 -3.94 6.25 10.52
N LEU A 17 -3.85 7.50 10.06
CA LEU A 17 -4.98 8.40 9.94
C LEU A 17 -6.04 7.89 8.94
N PHE A 18 -5.62 7.19 7.89
CA PHE A 18 -6.55 6.56 6.95
C PHE A 18 -7.40 5.49 7.65
N GLY A 19 -6.79 4.62 8.46
CA GLY A 19 -7.50 3.63 9.25
C GLY A 19 -8.44 4.27 10.29
N PHE A 20 -7.98 5.31 10.98
CA PHE A 20 -8.78 6.06 11.94
C PHE A 20 -10.00 6.74 11.29
N THR A 21 -9.83 7.39 10.15
CA THR A 21 -10.94 7.99 9.42
C THR A 21 -11.93 6.95 8.90
N PHE A 22 -11.45 5.74 8.58
CA PHE A 22 -12.33 4.63 8.23
C PHE A 22 -13.25 4.26 9.39
N TYR A 23 -12.72 4.17 10.63
CA TYR A 23 -13.53 3.90 11.82
C TYR A 23 -14.60 4.97 12.02
N ILE A 24 -14.22 6.25 12.05
CA ILE A 24 -15.18 7.36 12.26
C ILE A 24 -16.30 7.31 11.23
N GLN A 25 -15.99 7.03 9.97
CA GLN A 25 -17.00 6.93 8.92
C GLN A 25 -17.90 5.72 9.10
N SER A 26 -17.33 4.57 9.51
CA SER A 26 -18.07 3.37 9.77
C SER A 26 -19.07 3.60 10.92
N ASP A 27 -18.62 4.21 12.02
CA ASP A 27 -19.46 4.49 13.18
C ASP A 27 -20.57 5.51 12.86
N ASN A 28 -20.24 6.61 12.21
CA ASN A 28 -21.20 7.62 11.80
C ASN A 28 -22.29 7.06 10.88
N LEU A 29 -21.92 6.21 9.90
CA LEU A 29 -22.89 5.63 9.00
C LEU A 29 -23.75 4.56 9.66
N LYS A 30 -23.19 3.77 10.58
CA LYS A 30 -23.99 2.84 11.40
C LYS A 30 -25.05 3.58 12.19
N ARG A 31 -24.73 4.72 12.80
CA ARG A 31 -25.69 5.58 13.54
C ARG A 31 -26.76 6.17 12.64
N LEU A 32 -26.45 6.45 11.39
CA LEU A 32 -27.40 7.03 10.42
C LEU A 32 -28.21 5.97 9.63
N GLY A 33 -28.02 4.66 9.93
CA GLY A 33 -28.71 3.58 9.24
C GLY A 33 -28.33 3.40 7.77
N GLY A 34 -27.20 3.98 7.33
CA GLY A 34 -26.72 3.91 5.96
C GLY A 34 -25.83 2.71 5.66
N ASP A 35 -25.75 2.29 4.40
CA ASP A 35 -24.81 1.26 3.95
C ASP A 35 -23.40 1.82 3.83
N PHE A 36 -22.60 1.51 4.84
CA PHE A 36 -21.19 1.90 4.86
C PHE A 36 -20.38 1.20 3.75
N GLY A 37 -20.67 -0.07 3.45
CA GLY A 37 -19.88 -0.88 2.53
C GLY A 37 -19.82 -0.26 1.14
N TYR A 38 -20.94 0.11 0.58
CA TYR A 38 -21.03 0.72 -0.74
C TYR A 38 -20.29 2.07 -0.82
N ARG A 39 -20.49 2.95 0.15
CA ARG A 39 -19.83 4.27 0.16
C ARG A 39 -18.32 4.17 0.31
N PHE A 40 -17.86 3.22 1.11
CA PHE A 40 -16.42 3.01 1.27
C PHE A 40 -15.78 2.41 0.00
N LEU A 41 -16.42 1.41 -0.61
CA LEU A 41 -15.93 0.86 -1.87
C LEU A 41 -15.88 1.92 -2.96
N TRP A 42 -16.88 2.80 -3.04
CA TRP A 42 -16.86 3.91 -3.98
C TRP A 42 -15.68 4.86 -3.77
N ARG A 43 -15.32 5.14 -2.52
CA ARG A 43 -14.12 5.91 -2.20
C ARG A 43 -12.83 5.21 -2.62
N LEU A 44 -12.74 3.88 -2.44
CA LEU A 44 -11.60 3.12 -2.94
C LEU A 44 -11.50 3.15 -4.47
N VAL A 45 -12.63 3.08 -5.17
CA VAL A 45 -12.68 3.22 -6.64
C VAL A 45 -12.18 4.60 -7.07
N LEU A 46 -12.64 5.66 -6.42
CA LEU A 46 -12.14 7.02 -6.69
C LEU A 46 -10.64 7.15 -6.39
N LEU A 47 -10.19 6.59 -5.27
CA LEU A 47 -8.77 6.57 -4.91
C LEU A 47 -7.94 5.79 -5.95
N ALA A 48 -8.45 4.66 -6.46
CA ALA A 48 -7.82 3.91 -7.54
C ALA A 48 -7.74 4.73 -8.84
N GLY A 49 -8.79 5.49 -9.16
CA GLY A 49 -8.77 6.42 -10.28
C GLY A 49 -7.69 7.49 -10.14
N PHE A 50 -7.58 8.11 -8.96
CA PHE A 50 -6.51 9.07 -8.67
C PHE A 50 -5.13 8.42 -8.67
N ALA A 51 -4.99 7.18 -8.17
CA ALA A 51 -3.74 6.42 -8.23
C ALA A 51 -3.30 6.20 -9.67
N THR A 52 -4.24 5.83 -10.56
CA THR A 52 -3.95 5.64 -11.98
C THR A 52 -3.55 6.95 -12.67
N LEU A 53 -4.22 8.04 -12.36
CA LEU A 53 -3.84 9.38 -12.86
C LEU A 53 -2.46 9.79 -12.34
N ASN A 54 -2.17 9.56 -11.06
CA ASN A 54 -0.86 9.84 -10.48
C ASN A 54 0.23 9.00 -11.15
N ALA A 55 -0.03 7.71 -11.35
CA ALA A 55 0.93 6.79 -11.97
C ALA A 55 1.23 7.17 -13.43
N ALA A 56 0.27 7.76 -14.16
CA ALA A 56 0.48 8.23 -15.53
C ALA A 56 1.65 9.22 -15.64
N PHE A 57 1.86 10.04 -14.60
CA PHE A 57 2.91 11.06 -14.58
C PHE A 57 4.08 10.71 -13.64
N PHE A 58 3.82 9.97 -12.55
CA PHE A 58 4.78 9.68 -11.47
C PHE A 58 4.77 8.20 -11.06
N PRO A 59 5.13 7.26 -11.95
CA PRO A 59 5.00 5.82 -11.68
C PRO A 59 5.90 5.32 -10.54
N ALA A 60 7.06 5.93 -10.36
CA ALA A 60 8.07 5.47 -9.40
C ALA A 60 7.74 5.78 -7.93
N GLY A 61 6.71 6.55 -7.65
CA GLY A 61 6.34 6.97 -6.28
C GLY A 61 4.89 6.68 -5.93
N ASP A 62 4.20 5.84 -6.69
CA ASP A 62 2.78 5.61 -6.48
C ASP A 62 2.52 4.75 -5.24
N VAL A 63 2.10 5.43 -4.17
CA VAL A 63 1.68 4.83 -2.90
C VAL A 63 0.16 4.69 -2.83
N LEU A 64 -0.57 5.41 -3.69
CA LEU A 64 -2.03 5.49 -3.62
C LEU A 64 -2.68 4.15 -3.95
N LEU A 65 -2.15 3.42 -4.95
CA LEU A 65 -2.66 2.09 -5.29
C LEU A 65 -2.41 1.09 -4.15
N LEU A 66 -1.28 1.20 -3.46
CA LEU A 66 -1.01 0.42 -2.26
C LEU A 66 -2.06 0.67 -1.17
N PHE A 67 -2.48 1.93 -1.00
CA PHE A 67 -3.54 2.29 -0.05
C PHE A 67 -4.92 1.77 -0.45
N VAL A 68 -5.22 1.68 -1.75
CA VAL A 68 -6.44 1.01 -2.22
C VAL A 68 -6.46 -0.45 -1.80
N ILE A 69 -5.36 -1.18 -2.03
CA ILE A 69 -5.26 -2.60 -1.70
C ILE A 69 -5.29 -2.80 -0.17
N ALA A 70 -4.56 -1.99 0.60
CA ALA A 70 -4.61 -2.04 2.06
C ALA A 70 -6.00 -1.66 2.60
N GLY A 71 -6.71 -0.73 1.95
CA GLY A 71 -8.09 -0.38 2.26
C GLY A 71 -9.07 -1.53 2.04
N LEU A 72 -8.83 -2.40 1.04
CA LEU A 72 -9.62 -3.63 0.89
C LEU A 72 -9.41 -4.59 2.07
N VAL A 73 -8.20 -4.72 2.60
CA VAL A 73 -7.95 -5.51 3.82
C VAL A 73 -8.82 -4.98 4.96
N LEU A 74 -8.84 -3.67 5.16
CA LEU A 74 -9.66 -3.02 6.18
C LEU A 74 -11.16 -3.26 5.97
N PHE A 75 -11.62 -3.25 4.73
CA PHE A 75 -13.00 -3.55 4.38
C PHE A 75 -13.41 -4.98 4.76
N PHE A 76 -12.56 -5.96 4.53
CA PHE A 76 -12.84 -7.36 4.90
C PHE A 76 -12.75 -7.61 6.40
N THR A 77 -11.88 -6.90 7.11
CA THR A 77 -11.69 -7.05 8.55
C THR A 77 -12.66 -6.23 9.41
N ARG A 78 -13.47 -5.36 8.80
CA ARG A 78 -14.38 -4.42 9.50
C ARG A 78 -15.38 -5.05 10.49
N ASN A 79 -15.70 -6.33 10.29
CA ASN A 79 -16.64 -7.07 11.14
C ASN A 79 -15.94 -7.92 12.21
N TRP A 80 -14.62 -7.84 12.30
CA TRP A 80 -13.85 -8.57 13.30
C TRP A 80 -14.01 -7.88 14.66
N GLY A 81 -13.88 -8.66 15.74
CA GLY A 81 -13.82 -8.09 17.08
C GLY A 81 -12.50 -7.35 17.32
N ASP A 82 -12.52 -6.38 18.23
CA ASP A 82 -11.39 -5.49 18.54
C ASP A 82 -10.08 -6.24 18.83
N GLY A 83 -10.17 -7.36 19.59
CA GLY A 83 -9.03 -8.21 19.89
C GLY A 83 -8.39 -8.86 18.64
N ALA A 84 -9.22 -9.28 17.67
CA ALA A 84 -8.72 -9.87 16.43
C ALA A 84 -8.07 -8.80 15.52
N ILE A 85 -8.65 -7.60 15.48
CA ILE A 85 -8.10 -6.46 14.73
C ILE A 85 -6.74 -6.06 15.32
N LEU A 86 -6.64 -5.92 16.64
CA LEU A 86 -5.39 -5.60 17.31
C LEU A 86 -4.32 -6.69 17.08
N ALA A 87 -4.70 -7.97 17.24
CA ALA A 87 -3.78 -9.08 16.98
C ALA A 87 -3.27 -9.07 15.53
N ALA A 88 -4.15 -8.86 14.56
CA ALA A 88 -3.78 -8.75 13.14
C ALA A 88 -2.87 -7.54 12.89
N ALA A 89 -3.18 -6.38 13.49
CA ALA A 89 -2.35 -5.18 13.40
C ALA A 89 -0.93 -5.44 13.93
N VAL A 90 -0.81 -6.05 15.11
CA VAL A 90 0.48 -6.39 15.72
C VAL A 90 1.26 -7.38 14.85
N VAL A 91 0.63 -8.46 14.38
CA VAL A 91 1.28 -9.45 13.50
C VAL A 91 1.79 -8.79 12.22
N PHE A 92 1.00 -7.93 11.59
CA PHE A 92 1.40 -7.23 10.36
C PHE A 92 2.53 -6.22 10.62
N LEU A 93 2.51 -5.50 11.74
CA LEU A 93 3.56 -4.55 12.10
C LEU A 93 4.87 -5.23 12.51
N LEU A 94 4.81 -6.44 13.05
CA LEU A 94 6.00 -7.25 13.33
C LEU A 94 6.70 -7.76 12.06
N GLN A 95 6.02 -7.72 10.91
CA GLN A 95 6.60 -8.10 9.61
C GLN A 95 7.32 -9.47 9.65
N PRO A 96 6.64 -10.58 10.00
CA PRO A 96 7.28 -11.88 10.22
C PRO A 96 8.01 -12.41 8.97
N VAL A 97 7.56 -12.05 7.79
CA VAL A 97 8.19 -12.44 6.51
C VAL A 97 9.57 -11.78 6.38
N GLU A 98 9.69 -10.51 6.73
CA GLU A 98 10.97 -9.78 6.71
C GLU A 98 11.96 -10.36 7.72
N TRP A 99 11.46 -10.69 8.92
CA TRP A 99 12.27 -11.39 9.92
C TRP A 99 12.75 -12.76 9.44
N TYR A 100 11.88 -13.53 8.80
CA TYR A 100 12.25 -14.80 8.20
C TYR A 100 13.39 -14.64 7.19
N HIS A 101 13.28 -13.68 6.25
CA HIS A 101 14.32 -13.42 5.26
C HIS A 101 15.63 -12.93 5.89
N CYS A 102 15.54 -12.10 6.93
CA CYS A 102 16.69 -11.63 7.68
C CYS A 102 17.44 -12.81 8.35
N ILE A 103 16.72 -13.66 9.07
CA ILE A 103 17.28 -14.83 9.77
C ILE A 103 17.83 -15.84 8.76
N ALA A 104 17.08 -16.12 7.69
CA ALA A 104 17.51 -17.03 6.64
C ALA A 104 18.80 -16.55 5.96
N GLY A 105 18.92 -15.25 5.71
CA GLY A 105 20.15 -14.65 5.17
C GLY A 105 21.35 -14.71 6.12
N LEU A 106 21.11 -14.62 7.43
CA LEU A 106 22.17 -14.76 8.43
C LEU A 106 22.67 -16.22 8.55
N LEU A 107 21.75 -17.18 8.43
CA LEU A 107 22.06 -18.61 8.53
C LEU A 107 22.63 -19.19 7.23
N ASN A 108 22.23 -18.66 6.09
CA ASN A 108 22.65 -19.12 4.78
C ASN A 108 23.04 -17.93 3.89
N PRO A 109 24.34 -17.65 3.71
CA PRO A 109 24.81 -16.56 2.85
C PRO A 109 24.39 -16.68 1.37
N ALA A 110 23.95 -17.86 0.93
CA ALA A 110 23.42 -18.08 -0.41
C ALA A 110 21.92 -17.74 -0.53
N HIS A 111 21.23 -17.45 0.61
CA HIS A 111 19.84 -17.05 0.58
C HIS A 111 19.70 -15.69 -0.10
N ARG A 112 18.94 -15.67 -1.20
CA ARG A 112 18.63 -14.45 -1.93
C ARG A 112 17.13 -14.20 -1.86
N LEU A 113 16.78 -12.93 -1.74
CA LEU A 113 15.38 -12.51 -1.90
C LEU A 113 14.93 -12.83 -3.32
N PRO A 114 13.65 -13.22 -3.53
CA PRO A 114 13.12 -13.47 -4.86
C PRO A 114 13.23 -12.18 -5.71
N ASP A 115 13.89 -12.30 -6.85
CA ASP A 115 13.94 -11.20 -7.80
C ASP A 115 12.62 -11.15 -8.57
N LEU A 116 11.85 -10.11 -8.32
CA LEU A 116 10.55 -9.87 -8.98
C LEU A 116 10.69 -9.12 -10.31
N GLY A 117 11.92 -8.92 -10.80
CA GLY A 117 12.18 -8.22 -12.07
C GLY A 117 11.82 -6.73 -12.04
N VAL A 118 11.73 -6.13 -10.86
CA VAL A 118 11.33 -4.73 -10.67
C VAL A 118 12.29 -3.78 -11.38
N GLY A 119 13.60 -4.06 -11.32
CA GLY A 119 14.63 -3.26 -12.00
C GLY A 119 14.46 -3.25 -13.51
N GLU A 120 14.18 -4.41 -14.11
CA GLU A 120 13.93 -4.51 -15.55
C GLU A 120 12.65 -3.78 -15.97
N MET A 121 11.61 -3.83 -15.16
CA MET A 121 10.37 -3.10 -15.44
C MET A 121 10.59 -1.59 -15.44
N TYR A 122 11.33 -1.05 -14.48
CA TYR A 122 11.67 0.37 -14.45
C TYR A 122 12.60 0.76 -15.61
N ALA A 123 13.53 -0.11 -16.02
CA ALA A 123 14.36 0.12 -17.18
C ALA A 123 13.52 0.25 -18.47
N ARG A 124 12.54 -0.64 -18.66
CA ARG A 124 11.59 -0.57 -19.78
C ARG A 124 10.72 0.69 -19.73
N VAL A 125 10.25 1.09 -18.56
CA VAL A 125 9.51 2.35 -18.40
C VAL A 125 10.37 3.54 -18.82
N ALA A 126 11.66 3.54 -18.48
CA ALA A 126 12.60 4.57 -18.89
C ALA A 126 12.81 4.62 -20.42
N GLU A 127 12.72 3.47 -21.11
CA GLU A 127 12.77 3.41 -22.58
C GLU A 127 11.53 4.08 -23.21
N TYR A 128 10.33 3.84 -22.69
CA TYR A 128 9.12 4.55 -23.15
C TYR A 128 9.24 6.06 -22.95
N THR A 129 9.87 6.49 -21.86
CA THR A 129 10.11 7.92 -21.61
C THR A 129 11.04 8.53 -22.67
N LYS A 130 12.04 7.76 -23.16
CA LYS A 130 13.00 8.21 -24.18
C LYS A 130 12.43 8.16 -25.59
N ALA A 131 11.42 7.35 -25.86
CA ALA A 131 10.83 7.17 -27.18
C ALA A 131 10.11 8.43 -27.71
N GLY A 132 9.86 9.43 -26.87
CA GLY A 132 9.31 10.74 -27.27
C GLY A 132 7.84 10.74 -27.66
N ASN A 133 7.14 9.62 -27.55
CA ASN A 133 5.71 9.52 -27.80
C ASN A 133 4.94 9.61 -26.47
N PHE A 134 4.10 10.65 -26.33
CA PHE A 134 3.35 10.91 -25.10
C PHE A 134 2.37 9.77 -24.77
N GLY A 135 1.75 9.14 -25.77
CA GLY A 135 0.84 8.01 -25.57
C GLY A 135 1.55 6.79 -24.98
N ASP A 136 2.70 6.44 -25.53
CA ASP A 136 3.52 5.32 -25.05
C ASP A 136 4.09 5.60 -23.66
N PHE A 137 4.47 6.84 -23.39
CA PHE A 137 4.89 7.27 -22.05
C PHE A 137 3.82 7.02 -21.01
N ILE A 138 2.58 7.49 -21.22
CA ILE A 138 1.47 7.27 -20.29
C ILE A 138 1.13 5.78 -20.16
N LEU A 139 1.05 5.06 -21.27
CA LEU A 139 0.74 3.64 -21.28
C LEU A 139 1.80 2.83 -20.52
N GLY A 140 3.08 3.11 -20.77
CA GLY A 140 4.18 2.48 -20.05
C GLY A 140 4.13 2.73 -18.54
N ASN A 141 3.85 3.96 -18.14
CA ASN A 141 3.74 4.34 -16.74
C ASN A 141 2.55 3.66 -16.04
N VAL A 142 1.37 3.69 -16.63
CA VAL A 142 0.14 3.11 -16.05
C VAL A 142 0.19 1.59 -16.00
N THR A 143 0.85 0.94 -16.96
CA THR A 143 0.94 -0.52 -16.99
C THR A 143 2.17 -1.04 -16.26
N LEU A 144 3.36 -0.88 -16.85
CA LEU A 144 4.60 -1.42 -16.30
C LEU A 144 5.09 -0.66 -15.06
N GLY A 145 4.98 0.67 -15.07
CA GLY A 145 5.41 1.51 -13.95
C GLY A 145 4.61 1.25 -12.68
N GLN A 146 3.29 1.20 -12.81
CA GLN A 146 2.40 0.92 -11.67
C GLN A 146 2.58 -0.51 -11.15
N LYS A 147 2.74 -1.49 -12.05
CA LYS A 147 3.06 -2.87 -11.68
C LYS A 147 4.41 -2.97 -10.96
N ALA A 148 5.44 -2.30 -11.47
CA ALA A 148 6.76 -2.27 -10.84
C ALA A 148 6.71 -1.64 -9.44
N SER A 149 5.97 -0.54 -9.26
CA SER A 149 5.77 0.12 -7.97
C SER A 149 5.09 -0.79 -6.95
N LEU A 150 4.04 -1.52 -7.36
CA LEU A 150 3.37 -2.49 -6.50
C LEU A 150 4.28 -3.65 -6.11
N LEU A 151 4.99 -4.25 -7.06
CA LEU A 151 5.90 -5.35 -6.79
C LEU A 151 7.05 -4.91 -5.88
N TRP A 152 7.56 -3.68 -6.08
CA TRP A 152 8.54 -3.09 -5.17
C TRP A 152 7.97 -2.95 -3.76
N ALA A 153 6.74 -2.47 -3.61
CA ALA A 153 6.10 -2.31 -2.31
C ALA A 153 5.88 -3.65 -1.60
N VAL A 154 5.56 -4.72 -2.34
CA VAL A 154 5.46 -6.09 -1.79
C VAL A 154 6.84 -6.57 -1.36
N ASN A 155 7.86 -6.42 -2.21
CA ASN A 155 9.23 -6.87 -1.93
C ASN A 155 9.89 -6.11 -0.76
N ALA A 156 9.49 -4.86 -0.56
CA ALA A 156 9.95 -4.01 0.56
C ALA A 156 9.11 -4.16 1.84
N GLY A 157 8.20 -5.13 1.93
CA GLY A 157 7.31 -5.34 3.09
C GLY A 157 6.32 -4.19 3.35
N ARG A 158 6.26 -3.20 2.43
CA ARG A 158 5.42 -2.00 2.59
C ARG A 158 3.94 -2.29 2.64
N PHE A 159 3.50 -3.32 1.91
CA PHE A 159 2.08 -3.73 1.90
C PHE A 159 1.62 -4.18 3.28
N VAL A 160 2.39 -5.08 3.90
CA VAL A 160 2.07 -5.63 5.23
C VAL A 160 2.12 -4.53 6.29
N GLN A 161 3.15 -3.67 6.23
CA GLN A 161 3.30 -2.52 7.11
C GLN A 161 2.10 -1.56 7.00
N THR A 162 1.68 -1.23 5.78
CA THR A 162 0.54 -0.32 5.54
C THR A 162 -0.75 -0.90 6.07
N ALA A 163 -1.01 -2.18 5.76
CA ALA A 163 -2.21 -2.86 6.26
C ALA A 163 -2.22 -2.91 7.80
N GLY A 164 -1.07 -3.16 8.44
CA GLY A 164 -0.94 -3.11 9.89
C GLY A 164 -1.23 -1.73 10.48
N LEU A 165 -0.73 -0.66 9.86
CA LEU A 165 -1.01 0.71 10.30
C LEU A 165 -2.48 1.09 10.10
N PHE A 166 -3.11 0.63 9.02
CA PHE A 166 -4.55 0.84 8.79
C PHE A 166 -5.39 0.15 9.86
N LEU A 167 -5.09 -1.11 10.18
CA LEU A 167 -5.77 -1.87 11.24
C LEU A 167 -5.55 -1.23 12.61
N LEU A 168 -4.34 -0.77 12.90
CA LEU A 168 -4.05 -0.08 14.16
C LEU A 168 -4.82 1.24 14.24
N GLY A 169 -4.86 2.03 13.17
CA GLY A 169 -5.66 3.25 13.11
C GLY A 169 -7.15 3.00 13.29
N PHE A 170 -7.67 1.92 12.71
CA PHE A 170 -9.05 1.48 12.88
C PHE A 170 -9.36 1.05 14.33
N TYR A 171 -8.42 0.36 14.99
CA TYR A 171 -8.56 -0.07 16.38
C TYR A 171 -8.56 1.10 17.37
N ILE A 172 -7.76 2.14 17.11
CA ILE A 172 -7.65 3.32 17.99
C ILE A 172 -8.92 4.20 17.94
N GLY A 173 -9.67 4.16 16.87
CA GLY A 173 -10.92 4.90 16.73
C GLY A 173 -12.05 4.31 17.53
#